data_bfa57fe198f55218ff32d80dbb158e80
#
_entry.id   bfa57fe198f55218ff32d80dbb158e80
#
_cell.length_a   1.000
_cell.length_b   1.000
_cell.length_c   1.000
_cell.angle_alpha   90.00
_cell.angle_beta   90.00
_cell.angle_gamma   90.00
#
_symmetry.space_group_name_H-M   'P 1'
#
loop_
_entity.id
_entity.type
_entity.pdbx_description
1 polymer ?
#
loop_
_entity_poly.entity_id
_entity_poly.type
_entity_poly.pdbx_seq_one_letter_code
_entity_poly.pdbx_strand_id
1 'polypeptide(L)'
;MSMLDDLPGWGAIPTPVGEFRLRPVRLPADLDLLAGWMNDPEIAAFWELAGPPDVTEQHLRAQLDGDGRSVPCLGLLDGAPMSYWEVYRADLDPLARHYPARPHDTGVHLLLGPAESRGRGLGAVLLAALAERILWRRPCCERVVAEPDVRNRRSVRAFERAGFRSDAELDLPDKRAALMIRARLPLPA
;
A
#
# COMPACT_ATOMS: atom_id res chain seq x y z
N MET A 1 -16.15 3.09 14.57
CA MET A 1 -16.46 2.53 13.25
C MET A 1 -15.18 2.57 12.44
N SER A 2 -14.59 1.43 12.18
CA SER A 2 -13.35 1.35 11.42
C SER A 2 -13.60 1.86 10.00
N MET A 3 -12.73 2.69 9.50
CA MET A 3 -12.99 3.42 8.28
C MET A 3 -12.45 2.74 7.05
N LEU A 4 -11.91 1.53 7.23
CA LEU A 4 -11.43 0.67 6.15
C LEU A 4 -12.27 -0.61 6.01
N ASP A 5 -13.34 -0.74 6.81
CA ASP A 5 -14.20 -1.94 6.83
C ASP A 5 -14.90 -2.22 5.50
N ASP A 6 -15.10 -1.20 4.67
CA ASP A 6 -15.76 -1.33 3.36
C ASP A 6 -14.78 -1.59 2.21
N LEU A 7 -13.51 -1.85 2.49
CA LEU A 7 -12.51 -2.10 1.43
C LEU A 7 -12.94 -3.22 0.46
N PRO A 8 -13.58 -4.33 0.92
CA PRO A 8 -14.15 -5.33 0.02
C PRO A 8 -15.24 -4.79 -0.90
N GLY A 9 -16.02 -3.80 -0.44
CA GLY A 9 -17.09 -3.13 -1.20
C GLY A 9 -16.60 -2.09 -2.22
N TRP A 10 -15.27 -1.82 -2.29
CA TRP A 10 -14.78 -0.85 -3.26
C TRP A 10 -14.87 -1.31 -4.71
N GLY A 11 -15.07 -2.61 -4.92
CA GLY A 11 -15.26 -3.19 -6.24
C GLY A 11 -14.03 -3.16 -7.12
N ALA A 12 -14.25 -3.44 -8.39
CA ALA A 12 -13.21 -3.37 -9.40
C ALA A 12 -12.88 -1.91 -9.78
N ILE A 13 -11.61 -1.68 -10.10
CA ILE A 13 -11.09 -0.41 -10.56
C ILE A 13 -10.59 -0.62 -12.00
N PRO A 14 -11.24 -0.05 -13.00
CA PRO A 14 -10.73 -0.12 -14.37
C PRO A 14 -9.43 0.68 -14.47
N THR A 15 -8.43 0.08 -15.11
CA THR A 15 -7.14 0.70 -15.36
C THR A 15 -6.71 0.49 -16.82
N PRO A 16 -5.75 1.27 -17.33
CA PRO A 16 -5.20 1.05 -18.67
C PRO A 16 -4.53 -0.33 -18.88
N VAL A 17 -4.25 -1.05 -17.80
CA VAL A 17 -3.54 -2.34 -17.83
C VAL A 17 -4.42 -3.53 -17.48
N GLY A 18 -5.71 -3.32 -17.23
CA GLY A 18 -6.67 -4.33 -16.85
C GLY A 18 -7.56 -3.92 -15.67
N GLU A 19 -8.44 -4.81 -15.26
CA GLU A 19 -9.32 -4.61 -14.10
C GLU A 19 -8.53 -4.90 -12.81
N PHE A 20 -8.35 -3.88 -11.98
CA PHE A 20 -7.67 -4.01 -10.69
C PHE A 20 -8.69 -4.12 -9.55
N ARG A 21 -8.41 -5.03 -8.61
CA ARG A 21 -9.26 -5.22 -7.42
C ARG A 21 -8.39 -5.50 -6.19
N LEU A 22 -8.71 -4.87 -5.07
CA LEU A 22 -8.22 -5.28 -3.76
C LEU A 22 -9.13 -6.32 -3.13
N ARG A 23 -8.54 -7.36 -2.58
CA ARG A 23 -9.21 -8.36 -1.78
C ARG A 23 -8.45 -8.52 -0.46
N PRO A 24 -9.09 -8.36 0.72
CA PRO A 24 -8.43 -8.65 1.99
C PRO A 24 -7.78 -10.03 2.01
N VAL A 25 -6.60 -10.10 2.63
CA VAL A 25 -5.86 -11.36 2.79
C VAL A 25 -6.69 -12.35 3.61
N ARG A 26 -6.62 -13.63 3.24
CA ARG A 26 -7.27 -14.74 3.92
C ARG A 26 -6.24 -15.76 4.38
N LEU A 27 -6.15 -15.95 5.69
CA LEU A 27 -5.29 -17.00 6.25
C LEU A 27 -6.12 -18.27 6.50
N PRO A 28 -5.56 -19.47 6.25
CA PRO A 28 -4.21 -19.70 5.73
C PRO A 28 -4.09 -19.65 4.19
N ALA A 29 -5.18 -19.45 3.46
CA ALA A 29 -5.24 -19.66 2.00
C ALA A 29 -4.23 -18.85 1.17
N ASP A 30 -3.89 -17.64 1.60
CA ASP A 30 -2.96 -16.75 0.88
C ASP A 30 -1.52 -16.81 1.41
N LEU A 31 -1.27 -17.58 2.49
CA LEU A 31 0.00 -17.55 3.21
C LEU A 31 1.18 -17.98 2.33
N ASP A 32 1.07 -19.12 1.65
CA ASP A 32 2.17 -19.66 0.85
C ASP A 32 2.57 -18.70 -0.29
N LEU A 33 1.57 -18.08 -0.92
CA LEU A 33 1.81 -17.10 -1.98
C LEU A 33 2.56 -15.88 -1.44
N LEU A 34 2.09 -15.32 -0.33
CA LEU A 34 2.67 -14.12 0.27
C LEU A 34 4.06 -14.40 0.86
N ALA A 35 4.24 -15.51 1.54
CA ALA A 35 5.55 -15.94 2.04
C ALA A 35 6.55 -16.15 0.90
N GLY A 36 6.10 -16.71 -0.22
CA GLY A 36 6.91 -16.83 -1.44
C GLY A 36 7.38 -15.46 -1.95
N TRP A 37 6.50 -14.47 -2.02
CA TRP A 37 6.87 -13.11 -2.42
C TRP A 37 7.79 -12.42 -1.42
N MET A 38 7.53 -12.56 -0.11
CA MET A 38 8.38 -11.95 0.93
C MET A 38 9.80 -12.52 0.97
N ASN A 39 10.00 -13.74 0.46
CA ASN A 39 11.31 -14.36 0.33
C ASN A 39 12.04 -14.02 -0.99
N ASP A 40 11.39 -13.31 -1.92
CA ASP A 40 12.09 -12.79 -3.09
C ASP A 40 13.14 -11.75 -2.67
N PRO A 41 14.41 -11.87 -3.06
CA PRO A 41 15.48 -10.98 -2.59
C PRO A 41 15.24 -9.49 -2.87
N GLU A 42 14.60 -9.14 -3.98
CA GLU A 42 14.29 -7.75 -4.30
C GLU A 42 13.20 -7.16 -3.39
N ILE A 43 12.27 -8.00 -2.91
CA ILE A 43 11.22 -7.62 -1.97
C ILE A 43 11.78 -7.62 -0.56
N ALA A 44 12.48 -8.68 -0.16
CA ALA A 44 13.07 -8.85 1.16
C ALA A 44 13.99 -7.70 1.55
N ALA A 45 14.69 -7.10 0.59
CA ALA A 45 15.58 -5.96 0.81
C ALA A 45 14.89 -4.73 1.45
N PHE A 46 13.56 -4.62 1.33
CA PHE A 46 12.79 -3.47 1.82
C PHE A 46 11.62 -3.83 2.74
N TRP A 47 11.12 -5.06 2.64
CA TRP A 47 10.03 -5.53 3.50
C TRP A 47 10.53 -6.24 4.75
N GLU A 48 11.75 -6.79 4.70
CA GLU A 48 12.43 -7.44 5.83
C GLU A 48 11.62 -8.58 6.48
N LEU A 49 10.78 -9.26 5.67
CA LEU A 49 9.91 -10.35 6.08
C LEU A 49 10.34 -11.71 5.50
N ALA A 50 11.58 -11.81 5.01
CA ALA A 50 12.14 -13.08 4.55
C ALA A 50 12.31 -14.04 5.73
N GLY A 51 11.99 -15.30 5.50
CA GLY A 51 12.10 -16.34 6.52
C GLY A 51 11.08 -17.46 6.31
N PRO A 52 10.88 -18.32 7.32
CA PRO A 52 9.80 -19.30 7.31
C PRO A 52 8.41 -18.64 7.20
N PRO A 53 7.38 -19.36 6.72
CA PRO A 53 6.04 -18.80 6.52
C PRO A 53 5.43 -18.13 7.76
N ASP A 54 5.79 -18.57 8.95
CA ASP A 54 5.32 -18.00 10.22
C ASP A 54 5.76 -16.53 10.40
N VAL A 55 6.86 -16.09 9.83
CA VAL A 55 7.27 -14.68 9.82
C VAL A 55 6.23 -13.83 9.09
N THR A 56 5.85 -14.25 7.89
CA THR A 56 4.81 -13.58 7.10
C THR A 56 3.44 -13.70 7.80
N GLU A 57 3.11 -14.87 8.35
CA GLU A 57 1.85 -15.07 9.06
C GLU A 57 1.71 -14.14 10.25
N GLN A 58 2.75 -14.01 11.08
CA GLN A 58 2.75 -13.12 12.24
C GLN A 58 2.51 -11.65 11.83
N HIS A 59 3.18 -11.20 10.77
CA HIS A 59 2.99 -9.85 10.23
C HIS A 59 1.54 -9.61 9.76
N LEU A 60 0.95 -10.58 9.06
CA LEU A 60 -0.43 -10.49 8.59
C LEU A 60 -1.44 -10.54 9.75
N ARG A 61 -1.24 -11.43 10.72
CA ARG A 61 -2.13 -11.54 11.89
C ARG A 61 -2.14 -10.27 12.73
N ALA A 62 -1.00 -9.61 12.91
CA ALA A 62 -0.94 -8.34 13.63
C ALA A 62 -1.90 -7.27 13.06
N GLN A 63 -2.17 -7.33 11.77
CA GLN A 63 -3.11 -6.43 11.10
C GLN A 63 -4.54 -7.00 11.08
N LEU A 64 -4.71 -8.29 10.75
CA LEU A 64 -6.02 -8.95 10.65
C LEU A 64 -6.75 -9.03 12.00
N ASP A 65 -6.00 -9.31 13.08
CA ASP A 65 -6.52 -9.42 14.44
C ASP A 65 -6.51 -8.07 15.18
N GLY A 66 -6.08 -7.01 14.50
CA GLY A 66 -5.99 -5.65 15.02
C GLY A 66 -7.34 -4.93 15.07
N ASP A 67 -7.29 -3.63 15.31
CA ASP A 67 -8.47 -2.77 15.44
C ASP A 67 -9.00 -2.21 14.10
N GLY A 68 -8.57 -2.76 12.98
CA GLY A 68 -8.98 -2.35 11.63
C GLY A 68 -8.31 -1.06 11.13
N ARG A 69 -7.27 -0.57 11.80
CA ARG A 69 -6.48 0.57 11.30
C ARG A 69 -5.66 0.25 10.07
N SER A 70 -5.30 -1.00 9.88
CA SER A 70 -4.58 -1.51 8.70
C SER A 70 -5.27 -2.73 8.14
N VAL A 71 -5.40 -2.77 6.82
CA VAL A 71 -6.03 -3.90 6.11
C VAL A 71 -5.04 -4.43 5.08
N PRO A 72 -4.47 -5.62 5.33
CA PRO A 72 -3.62 -6.29 4.36
C PRO A 72 -4.47 -6.87 3.23
N CYS A 73 -4.08 -6.62 1.98
CA CYS A 73 -4.83 -7.01 0.79
C CYS A 73 -3.96 -7.67 -0.26
N LEU A 74 -4.53 -8.63 -0.98
CA LEU A 74 -4.05 -9.02 -2.31
C LEU A 74 -4.62 -8.07 -3.37
N GLY A 75 -3.75 -7.60 -4.24
CA GLY A 75 -4.14 -6.92 -5.46
C GLY A 75 -4.22 -7.90 -6.62
N LEU A 76 -5.41 -7.97 -7.22
CA LEU A 76 -5.69 -8.81 -8.37
C LEU A 76 -5.77 -7.94 -9.63
N LEU A 77 -5.11 -8.36 -10.68
CA LEU A 77 -5.23 -7.76 -12.02
C LEU A 77 -5.87 -8.80 -12.94
N ASP A 78 -7.02 -8.48 -13.51
CA ASP A 78 -7.83 -9.40 -14.30
C ASP A 78 -8.09 -10.74 -13.58
N GLY A 79 -8.30 -10.68 -12.26
CA GLY A 79 -8.54 -11.81 -11.39
C GLY A 79 -7.30 -12.56 -10.91
N ALA A 80 -6.11 -12.30 -11.45
CA ALA A 80 -4.86 -12.94 -11.05
C ALA A 80 -4.17 -12.16 -9.92
N PRO A 81 -3.77 -12.83 -8.80
CA PRO A 81 -3.01 -12.20 -7.75
C PRO A 81 -1.64 -11.74 -8.28
N MET A 82 -1.31 -10.47 -8.12
CA MET A 82 -0.04 -9.95 -8.63
C MET A 82 0.67 -8.96 -7.71
N SER A 83 0.01 -8.52 -6.63
CA SER A 83 0.55 -7.53 -5.71
C SER A 83 0.01 -7.73 -4.29
N TYR A 84 0.75 -7.24 -3.31
CA TYR A 84 0.32 -7.15 -1.93
C TYR A 84 0.28 -5.68 -1.51
N TRP A 85 -0.72 -5.34 -0.72
CA TRP A 85 -1.02 -3.99 -0.29
C TRP A 85 -1.33 -3.94 1.19
N GLU A 86 -0.93 -2.86 1.84
CA GLU A 86 -1.45 -2.47 3.14
C GLU A 86 -2.11 -1.11 2.97
N VAL A 87 -3.39 -1.03 3.31
CA VAL A 87 -4.12 0.24 3.36
C VAL A 87 -4.39 0.55 4.81
N TYR A 88 -3.88 1.66 5.31
CA TYR A 88 -3.90 1.94 6.74
C TYR A 88 -4.24 3.40 7.07
N ARG A 89 -4.64 3.65 8.31
CA ARG A 89 -4.86 4.97 8.89
C ARG A 89 -3.53 5.56 9.32
N ALA A 90 -2.91 6.34 8.43
CA ALA A 90 -1.61 6.93 8.69
C ALA A 90 -1.63 7.94 9.86
N ASP A 91 -2.76 8.60 10.07
CA ASP A 91 -2.97 9.51 11.20
C ASP A 91 -3.09 8.81 12.57
N LEU A 92 -3.31 7.51 12.59
CA LEU A 92 -3.37 6.68 13.80
C LEU A 92 -2.16 5.74 13.93
N ASP A 93 -1.29 5.76 12.94
CA ASP A 93 -0.07 4.96 12.88
C ASP A 93 1.09 5.68 13.59
N PRO A 94 2.13 4.96 14.09
CA PRO A 94 3.35 5.58 14.60
C PRO A 94 3.99 6.60 13.64
N LEU A 95 3.80 6.44 12.34
CA LEU A 95 4.23 7.39 11.32
C LEU A 95 3.73 8.83 11.59
N ALA A 96 2.53 8.99 12.17
CA ALA A 96 1.95 10.29 12.49
C ALA A 96 2.81 11.16 13.43
N ARG A 97 3.79 10.55 14.11
CA ARG A 97 4.73 11.28 14.99
C ARG A 97 5.89 11.92 14.23
N HIS A 98 6.05 11.57 12.97
CA HIS A 98 7.21 11.95 12.15
C HIS A 98 6.87 12.96 11.04
N TYR A 99 5.58 13.29 10.84
CA TYR A 99 5.15 14.28 9.87
C TYR A 99 3.90 15.03 10.36
N PRO A 100 3.54 16.19 9.78
CA PRO A 100 2.30 16.90 10.13
C PRO A 100 1.06 16.12 9.64
N ALA A 101 0.72 15.03 10.34
CA ALA A 101 -0.42 14.19 10.02
C ALA A 101 -1.74 14.98 10.11
N ARG A 102 -2.65 14.69 9.20
CA ARG A 102 -4.01 15.25 9.22
C ARG A 102 -5.01 14.15 9.54
N PRO A 103 -6.15 14.48 10.17
CA PRO A 103 -7.20 13.51 10.40
C PRO A 103 -7.58 12.80 9.09
N HIS A 104 -7.74 11.49 9.15
CA HIS A 104 -8.08 10.61 8.03
C HIS A 104 -7.02 10.44 6.94
N ASP A 105 -5.79 10.91 7.11
CA ASP A 105 -4.68 10.53 6.23
C ASP A 105 -4.66 9.00 6.06
N THR A 106 -4.61 8.56 4.82
CA THR A 106 -4.61 7.13 4.49
C THR A 106 -3.25 6.74 3.93
N GLY A 107 -2.60 5.79 4.56
CA GLY A 107 -1.32 5.25 4.13
C GLY A 107 -1.50 4.07 3.17
N VAL A 108 -0.54 3.88 2.28
CA VAL A 108 -0.48 2.72 1.39
C VAL A 108 0.94 2.17 1.30
N HIS A 109 1.07 0.85 1.44
CA HIS A 109 2.27 0.09 1.08
C HIS A 109 1.95 -0.82 -0.10
N LEU A 110 2.94 -1.08 -0.93
CA LEU A 110 2.81 -1.92 -2.13
C LEU A 110 4.06 -2.75 -2.36
N LEU A 111 3.87 -4.02 -2.71
CA LEU A 111 4.85 -4.80 -3.46
C LEU A 111 4.19 -5.44 -4.69
N LEU A 112 4.96 -5.60 -5.76
CA LEU A 112 4.61 -6.43 -6.92
C LEU A 112 5.25 -7.81 -6.73
N GLY A 113 4.41 -8.85 -6.64
CA GLY A 113 4.86 -10.21 -6.34
C GLY A 113 5.66 -10.82 -7.49
N PRO A 114 5.07 -11.06 -8.67
CA PRO A 114 5.77 -11.67 -9.79
C PRO A 114 6.90 -10.79 -10.32
N ALA A 115 8.10 -11.37 -10.50
CA ALA A 115 9.28 -10.64 -10.97
C ALA A 115 9.05 -10.00 -12.36
N GLU A 116 8.35 -10.71 -13.25
CA GLU A 116 7.99 -10.24 -14.60
C GLU A 116 7.04 -9.03 -14.60
N SER A 117 6.37 -8.76 -13.50
CA SER A 117 5.49 -7.59 -13.33
C SER A 117 6.25 -6.32 -12.95
N ARG A 118 7.50 -6.45 -12.52
CA ARG A 118 8.32 -5.34 -12.05
C ARG A 118 9.01 -4.60 -13.20
N GLY A 119 9.34 -3.33 -12.99
CA GLY A 119 10.05 -2.51 -13.98
C GLY A 119 9.25 -2.10 -15.22
N ARG A 120 7.96 -2.44 -15.28
CA ARG A 120 7.06 -2.19 -16.42
C ARG A 120 6.07 -1.03 -16.21
N GLY A 121 6.22 -0.30 -15.11
CA GLY A 121 5.33 0.81 -14.78
C GLY A 121 4.01 0.42 -14.13
N LEU A 122 3.74 -0.88 -13.93
CA LEU A 122 2.48 -1.36 -13.34
C LEU A 122 2.23 -0.77 -11.95
N GLY A 123 3.26 -0.72 -11.10
CA GLY A 123 3.12 -0.15 -9.76
C GLY A 123 2.58 1.28 -9.78
N ALA A 124 3.06 2.12 -10.68
CA ALA A 124 2.57 3.50 -10.81
C ALA A 124 1.11 3.56 -11.24
N VAL A 125 0.69 2.74 -12.20
CA VAL A 125 -0.70 2.68 -12.67
C VAL A 125 -1.63 2.24 -11.54
N LEU A 126 -1.28 1.18 -10.83
CA LEU A 126 -2.10 0.65 -9.74
C LEU A 126 -2.14 1.59 -8.53
N LEU A 127 -1.02 2.24 -8.18
CA LEU A 127 -0.97 3.26 -7.14
C LEU A 127 -1.87 4.45 -7.47
N ALA A 128 -1.82 4.95 -8.71
CA ALA A 128 -2.67 6.05 -9.15
C ALA A 128 -4.14 5.68 -9.00
N ALA A 129 -4.52 4.51 -9.51
CA ALA A 129 -5.90 4.01 -9.48
C ALA A 129 -6.41 3.80 -8.03
N LEU A 130 -5.58 3.22 -7.16
CA LEU A 130 -5.95 3.02 -5.77
C LEU A 130 -6.06 4.35 -5.00
N ALA A 131 -5.10 5.26 -5.18
CA ALA A 131 -5.15 6.56 -4.50
C ALA A 131 -6.41 7.36 -4.89
N GLU A 132 -6.81 7.35 -6.16
CA GLU A 132 -8.07 7.95 -6.60
C GLU A 132 -9.29 7.27 -5.96
N ARG A 133 -9.29 5.93 -5.91
CA ARG A 133 -10.36 5.17 -5.27
C ARG A 133 -10.45 5.48 -3.78
N ILE A 134 -9.34 5.58 -3.05
CA ILE A 134 -9.29 5.97 -1.64
C ILE A 134 -9.91 7.36 -1.46
N LEU A 135 -9.44 8.34 -2.22
CA LEU A 135 -9.93 9.71 -2.13
C LEU A 135 -11.43 9.80 -2.48
N TRP A 136 -11.92 9.00 -3.41
CA TRP A 136 -13.34 8.98 -3.76
C TRP A 136 -14.20 8.28 -2.69
N ARG A 137 -13.78 7.11 -2.19
CA ARG A 137 -14.54 6.33 -1.21
C ARG A 137 -14.50 6.89 0.20
N ARG A 138 -13.50 7.71 0.49
CA ARG A 138 -13.29 8.31 1.82
C ARG A 138 -13.31 9.83 1.74
N PRO A 139 -14.48 10.45 1.73
CA PRO A 139 -14.61 11.91 1.56
C PRO A 139 -13.83 12.73 2.60
N CYS A 140 -13.70 12.23 3.83
CA CYS A 140 -12.90 12.89 4.88
C CYS A 140 -11.38 12.71 4.70
N CYS A 141 -10.93 11.83 3.80
CA CYS A 141 -9.51 11.65 3.49
C CYS A 141 -9.07 12.72 2.49
N GLU A 142 -8.24 13.65 2.94
CA GLU A 142 -7.72 14.70 2.06
C GLU A 142 -6.41 14.29 1.38
N ARG A 143 -5.67 13.34 1.96
CA ARG A 143 -4.36 12.92 1.49
C ARG A 143 -4.18 11.42 1.58
N VAL A 144 -3.60 10.85 0.51
CA VAL A 144 -3.01 9.51 0.54
C VAL A 144 -1.51 9.69 0.71
N VAL A 145 -0.90 8.97 1.66
CA VAL A 145 0.51 9.09 2.02
C VAL A 145 1.23 7.75 1.89
N ALA A 146 2.54 7.82 1.74
CA ALA A 146 3.42 6.66 1.77
C ALA A 146 4.82 7.09 2.22
N GLU A 147 5.61 6.12 2.72
CA GLU A 147 6.96 6.38 3.21
C GLU A 147 7.97 5.33 2.71
N PRO A 148 8.15 5.19 1.38
CA PRO A 148 9.15 4.28 0.83
C PRO A 148 10.55 4.64 1.31
N ASP A 149 11.39 3.61 1.54
CA ASP A 149 12.81 3.80 1.81
C ASP A 149 13.45 4.61 0.66
N VAL A 150 14.23 5.63 0.99
CA VAL A 150 14.92 6.49 -0.01
C VAL A 150 15.86 5.70 -0.91
N ARG A 151 16.36 4.54 -0.47
CA ARG A 151 17.18 3.62 -1.24
C ARG A 151 16.38 2.88 -2.30
N ASN A 152 15.05 2.71 -2.07
CA ASN A 152 14.14 2.07 -3.02
C ASN A 152 13.70 3.05 -4.10
N ARG A 153 14.63 3.44 -4.95
CA ARG A 153 14.38 4.40 -6.03
C ARG A 153 13.27 3.97 -7.00
N ARG A 154 13.06 2.65 -7.16
CA ARG A 154 11.97 2.14 -8.00
C ARG A 154 10.61 2.47 -7.39
N SER A 155 10.47 2.28 -6.09
CA SER A 155 9.26 2.63 -5.34
C SER A 155 9.01 4.13 -5.37
N VAL A 156 10.00 4.96 -5.00
CA VAL A 156 9.88 6.42 -5.03
C VAL A 156 9.39 6.91 -6.40
N ARG A 157 10.03 6.45 -7.50
CA ARG A 157 9.61 6.81 -8.87
C ARG A 157 8.22 6.32 -9.23
N ALA A 158 7.79 5.16 -8.71
CA ALA A 158 6.43 4.67 -8.93
C ALA A 158 5.39 5.59 -8.28
N PHE A 159 5.65 6.04 -7.05
CA PHE A 159 4.81 7.04 -6.38
C PHE A 159 4.79 8.38 -7.13
N GLU A 160 5.93 8.90 -7.54
CA GLU A 160 6.00 10.15 -8.34
C GLU A 160 5.15 10.04 -9.61
N ARG A 161 5.30 8.95 -10.38
CA ARG A 161 4.50 8.69 -11.59
C ARG A 161 3.02 8.48 -11.30
N ALA A 162 2.67 8.03 -10.10
CA ALA A 162 1.29 7.91 -9.64
C ALA A 162 0.69 9.24 -9.15
N GLY A 163 1.40 10.36 -9.30
CA GLY A 163 0.94 11.69 -8.92
C GLY A 163 1.15 12.05 -7.46
N PHE A 164 1.95 11.28 -6.72
CA PHE A 164 2.43 11.69 -5.41
C PHE A 164 3.59 12.67 -5.55
N ARG A 165 3.69 13.59 -4.60
CA ARG A 165 4.81 14.51 -4.49
C ARG A 165 5.67 14.12 -3.28
N SER A 166 6.98 14.18 -3.43
CA SER A 166 7.89 14.07 -2.30
C SER A 166 7.81 15.37 -1.49
N ASP A 167 7.41 15.25 -0.22
CA ASP A 167 7.20 16.38 0.68
C ASP A 167 8.42 16.59 1.59
N ALA A 168 8.95 15.51 2.15
CA ALA A 168 10.10 15.52 3.05
C ALA A 168 10.82 14.18 3.05
N GLU A 169 12.03 14.15 3.62
CA GLU A 169 12.67 12.92 4.07
C GLU A 169 12.47 12.76 5.58
N LEU A 170 12.13 11.56 6.02
CA LEU A 170 11.87 11.22 7.40
C LEU A 170 12.92 10.24 7.91
N ASP A 171 13.49 10.53 9.09
CA ASP A 171 14.30 9.55 9.81
C ASP A 171 13.37 8.72 10.70
N LEU A 172 13.00 7.53 10.22
CA LEU A 172 12.19 6.57 10.95
C LEU A 172 13.09 5.58 11.70
N PRO A 173 12.58 4.89 12.74
CA PRO A 173 13.42 3.97 13.54
C PRO A 173 14.08 2.85 12.73
N ASP A 174 13.46 2.43 11.64
CA ASP A 174 13.88 1.30 10.79
C ASP A 174 14.51 1.75 9.47
N LYS A 175 14.23 2.97 9.00
CA LYS A 175 14.67 3.44 7.69
C LYS A 175 14.68 4.96 7.58
N ARG A 176 15.44 5.48 6.61
CA ARG A 176 15.22 6.82 6.08
C ARG A 176 14.24 6.75 4.92
N ALA A 177 13.13 7.44 5.03
CA ALA A 177 12.00 7.35 4.11
C ALA A 177 11.73 8.66 3.38
N ALA A 178 11.26 8.56 2.13
CA ALA A 178 10.69 9.70 1.43
C ALA A 178 9.19 9.78 1.76
N LEU A 179 8.75 10.87 2.38
CA LEU A 179 7.32 11.12 2.58
C LEU A 179 6.69 11.52 1.24
N MET A 180 5.86 10.63 0.72
CA MET A 180 5.14 10.80 -0.54
C MET A 180 3.69 11.15 -0.24
N ILE A 181 3.18 12.25 -0.80
CA ILE A 181 1.80 12.72 -0.56
C ILE A 181 1.08 12.92 -1.88
N ARG A 182 -0.12 12.35 -1.99
CA ARG A 182 -1.09 12.66 -3.03
C ARG A 182 -2.33 13.29 -2.39
N ALA A 183 -2.49 14.60 -2.58
CA ALA A 183 -3.61 15.34 -2.05
C ALA A 183 -4.85 15.23 -2.96
N ARG A 184 -6.03 15.38 -2.35
CA ARG A 184 -7.28 15.61 -3.07
C ARG A 184 -7.16 16.91 -3.86
N LEU A 185 -7.50 16.86 -5.14
CA LEU A 185 -7.61 18.08 -5.93
C LEU A 185 -8.81 18.89 -5.43
N PRO A 186 -8.69 20.23 -5.34
CA PRO A 186 -9.84 21.06 -5.06
C PRO A 186 -10.89 20.85 -6.15
N LEU A 187 -12.17 20.83 -5.76
CA LEU A 187 -13.26 20.82 -6.73
C LEU A 187 -13.15 22.08 -7.60
N PRO A 188 -13.34 21.96 -8.92
CA PRO A 188 -13.45 23.15 -9.77
C PRO A 188 -14.60 24.02 -9.25
N ALA A 189 -14.34 25.31 -9.16
CA ALA A 189 -15.33 26.31 -8.75
C ALA A 189 -16.47 26.39 -9.76
#